data_db70388a19b5c3932b46930143c08a17
#
_entry.id   db70388a19b5c3932b46930143c08a17
#
_cell.length_a   1.000
_cell.length_b   1.000
_cell.length_c   1.000
_cell.angle_alpha   90.00
_cell.angle_beta   90.00
_cell.angle_gamma   90.00
#
_symmetry.space_group_name_H-M   'P 1'
#
loop_
_entity.id
_entity.type
_entity.pdbx_description
1 polymer ?
#
loop_
_entity_poly.entity_id
_entity_poly.type
_entity_poly.pdbx_seq_one_letter_code
_entity_poly.pdbx_strand_id
1 'polypeptide(L)'
;MVSRIFFRTALTAARPAKNLLIYLNSGLHCRCSIRTVMPVAFLTLEIRIEHAQSLKDRRQVVRSVKDQLRQDFNVSVAELDEAVTWQSATLGIAAISRSRDYLHGLVEEVERAARRMTNELGAELTDSFWEYLES
;
A
#
# COMPACT_ATOMS: atom_id res chain seq x y z
N MET A 1 -47.19 -17.64 24.43
CA MET A 1 -45.96 -18.31 24.02
C MET A 1 -44.89 -17.25 23.79
N VAL A 2 -43.88 -17.24 24.63
CA VAL A 2 -42.89 -16.17 24.76
C VAL A 2 -41.71 -16.51 23.87
N SER A 3 -41.47 -15.72 22.83
CA SER A 3 -40.27 -15.84 21.98
C SER A 3 -39.18 -14.92 22.54
N ARG A 4 -38.15 -15.54 23.10
CA ARG A 4 -36.97 -14.85 23.63
C ARG A 4 -36.07 -14.39 22.49
N ILE A 5 -36.02 -13.10 22.29
CA ILE A 5 -34.97 -12.46 21.44
C ILE A 5 -33.69 -12.38 22.27
N PHE A 6 -32.71 -13.17 21.88
CA PHE A 6 -31.37 -13.11 22.43
C PHE A 6 -30.62 -11.93 21.83
N PHE A 7 -30.55 -10.85 22.58
CA PHE A 7 -29.58 -9.77 22.30
C PHE A 7 -28.20 -10.25 22.71
N ARG A 8 -27.39 -10.60 21.71
CA ARG A 8 -25.97 -10.89 21.91
C ARG A 8 -25.23 -9.56 21.86
N THR A 9 -25.04 -8.95 23.01
CA THR A 9 -24.17 -7.79 23.20
C THR A 9 -22.72 -8.21 22.88
N ALA A 10 -22.20 -7.77 21.76
CA ALA A 10 -20.78 -7.89 21.46
C ALA A 10 -20.01 -6.96 22.39
N LEU A 11 -19.41 -7.54 23.41
CA LEU A 11 -18.48 -6.86 24.31
C LEU A 11 -17.20 -6.58 23.53
N THR A 12 -17.11 -5.38 22.98
CA THR A 12 -15.87 -4.86 22.38
C THR A 12 -14.86 -4.68 23.51
N ALA A 13 -13.97 -5.63 23.64
CA ALA A 13 -12.86 -5.55 24.57
C ALA A 13 -11.95 -4.39 24.16
N ALA A 14 -12.09 -3.27 24.84
CA ALA A 14 -11.15 -2.17 24.79
C ALA A 14 -9.79 -2.71 25.25
N ARG A 15 -8.79 -2.67 24.36
CA ARG A 15 -7.41 -2.96 24.72
C ARG A 15 -6.98 -1.98 25.81
N PRO A 16 -6.51 -2.43 26.97
CA PRO A 16 -6.00 -1.52 27.98
C PRO A 16 -4.76 -0.82 27.43
N ALA A 17 -4.79 0.49 27.42
CA ALA A 17 -3.65 1.35 27.14
C ALA A 17 -2.63 1.16 28.27
N LYS A 18 -1.80 0.13 28.17
CA LYS A 18 -0.71 -0.15 29.14
C LYS A 18 0.48 0.78 29.00
N ASN A 19 0.44 1.75 28.11
CA ASN A 19 1.57 2.64 27.85
C ASN A 19 1.43 4.07 28.39
N LEU A 20 0.38 4.36 29.20
CA LEU A 20 0.21 5.71 29.73
C LEU A 20 0.81 5.91 31.14
N LEU A 21 1.33 4.87 31.77
CA LEU A 21 1.86 4.95 33.14
C LEU A 21 3.39 5.04 33.25
N ILE A 22 4.09 5.07 32.12
CA ILE A 22 5.57 5.17 32.11
C ILE A 22 6.04 6.64 32.02
N TYR A 23 5.13 7.59 31.80
CA TYR A 23 5.51 8.99 31.61
C TYR A 23 5.56 9.85 32.87
N LEU A 24 5.26 9.31 34.06
CA LEU A 24 5.11 10.14 35.26
C LEU A 24 6.16 9.95 36.35
N ASN A 25 7.20 9.15 36.18
CA ASN A 25 8.19 9.07 37.22
C ASN A 25 9.59 8.70 36.71
N SER A 26 10.31 9.70 36.36
CA SER A 26 11.77 9.89 36.51
C SER A 26 12.31 10.80 35.42
N GLY A 27 12.88 11.91 35.81
CA GLY A 27 13.58 12.88 34.94
C GLY A 27 14.89 12.35 34.36
N LEU A 28 14.87 11.16 33.80
CA LEU A 28 15.93 10.62 32.97
C LEU A 28 15.46 10.77 31.51
N HIS A 29 16.01 11.78 30.87
CA HIS A 29 15.97 11.92 29.40
C HIS A 29 16.68 10.71 28.80
N CYS A 30 16.03 9.55 28.77
CA CYS A 30 16.44 8.49 27.87
C CYS A 30 15.99 8.92 26.47
N ARG A 31 16.79 9.76 25.82
CA ARG A 31 16.79 9.93 24.38
C ARG A 31 17.26 8.60 23.79
N CYS A 32 16.40 7.60 23.84
CA CYS A 32 16.54 6.44 22.98
C CYS A 32 16.13 6.89 21.57
N SER A 33 17.01 7.72 21.00
CA SER A 33 16.96 8.05 19.58
C SER A 33 17.49 6.83 18.84
N ILE A 34 16.72 5.76 18.84
CA ILE A 34 16.88 4.71 17.83
C ILE A 34 16.32 5.33 16.55
N ARG A 35 17.10 6.20 15.93
CA ARG A 35 16.96 6.47 14.50
C ARG A 35 17.41 5.21 13.79
N THR A 36 16.57 4.22 13.81
CA THR A 36 16.70 3.11 12.88
C THR A 36 16.38 3.70 11.52
N VAL A 37 17.43 4.04 10.77
CA VAL A 37 17.29 4.40 9.35
C VAL A 37 16.71 3.18 8.66
N MET A 38 15.41 3.18 8.45
CA MET A 38 14.75 2.12 7.72
C MET A 38 14.55 2.61 6.29
N PRO A 39 15.12 1.93 5.29
CA PRO A 39 14.93 2.30 3.91
C PRO A 39 13.48 2.06 3.51
N VAL A 40 12.92 3.01 2.77
CA VAL A 40 11.62 2.90 2.12
C VAL A 40 11.88 2.90 0.63
N ALA A 41 11.42 1.89 -0.08
CA ALA A 41 11.41 1.88 -1.53
C ALA A 41 10.11 2.50 -2.03
N PHE A 42 10.22 3.41 -2.97
CA PHE A 42 9.10 4.02 -3.66
C PHE A 42 9.19 3.68 -5.15
N LEU A 43 8.14 3.11 -5.71
CA LEU A 43 8.05 2.71 -7.11
C LEU A 43 6.86 3.43 -7.75
N THR A 44 7.10 4.10 -8.85
CA THR A 44 6.08 4.71 -9.69
C THR A 44 5.90 3.88 -10.96
N LEU A 45 4.66 3.54 -11.28
CA LEU A 45 4.29 2.80 -12.48
C LEU A 45 3.35 3.64 -13.33
N GLU A 46 3.69 3.83 -14.61
CA GLU A 46 2.82 4.45 -15.59
C GLU A 46 2.14 3.39 -16.45
N ILE A 47 0.82 3.37 -16.42
CA ILE A 47 -0.01 2.39 -17.12
C ILE A 47 -0.79 3.09 -18.23
N ARG A 48 -0.70 2.58 -19.44
CA ARG A 48 -1.51 3.00 -20.58
C ARG A 48 -2.63 2.01 -20.84
N ILE A 49 -3.85 2.52 -21.00
CA ILE A 49 -5.06 1.72 -21.19
C ILE A 49 -5.66 2.12 -22.53
N GLU A 50 -5.18 1.52 -23.62
CA GLU A 50 -5.54 1.93 -24.98
C GLU A 50 -7.03 1.77 -25.31
N HIS A 51 -7.66 0.75 -24.72
CA HIS A 51 -9.06 0.40 -25.00
C HIS A 51 -10.06 1.04 -24.04
N ALA A 52 -9.63 1.87 -23.11
CA ALA A 52 -10.55 2.57 -22.21
C ALA A 52 -11.37 3.59 -22.99
N GLN A 53 -12.67 3.36 -23.08
CA GLN A 53 -13.64 4.29 -23.70
C GLN A 53 -14.38 5.13 -22.64
N SER A 54 -14.16 4.83 -21.36
CA SER A 54 -14.81 5.50 -20.26
C SER A 54 -13.95 5.51 -19.00
N LEU A 55 -14.25 6.44 -18.09
CA LEU A 55 -13.66 6.45 -16.74
C LEU A 55 -13.97 5.18 -15.95
N LYS A 56 -15.05 4.49 -16.28
CA LYS A 56 -15.42 3.23 -15.63
C LYS A 56 -14.45 2.12 -16.00
N ASP A 57 -14.10 2.02 -17.29
CA ASP A 57 -13.15 1.00 -17.78
C ASP A 57 -11.78 1.21 -17.17
N ARG A 58 -11.30 2.45 -17.17
CA ARG A 58 -10.05 2.83 -16.51
C ARG A 58 -10.05 2.42 -15.03
N ARG A 59 -11.10 2.80 -14.29
CA ARG A 59 -11.21 2.48 -12.84
C ARG A 59 -11.20 0.98 -12.58
N GLN A 60 -11.79 0.19 -13.44
CA GLN A 60 -11.81 -1.27 -13.32
C GLN A 60 -10.41 -1.84 -13.43
N VAL A 61 -9.64 -1.46 -14.46
CA VAL A 61 -8.26 -1.90 -14.66
C VAL A 61 -7.37 -1.47 -13.49
N VAL A 62 -7.38 -0.19 -13.14
CA VAL A 62 -6.59 0.37 -12.04
C VAL A 62 -6.89 -0.31 -10.72
N ARG A 63 -8.17 -0.53 -10.41
CA ARG A 63 -8.59 -1.21 -9.19
C ARG A 63 -8.11 -2.66 -9.16
N SER A 64 -8.25 -3.39 -10.25
CA SER A 64 -7.79 -4.79 -10.34
C SER A 64 -6.29 -4.91 -10.10
N VAL A 65 -5.48 -4.07 -10.73
CA VAL A 65 -4.02 -4.04 -10.53
C VAL A 65 -3.68 -3.71 -9.07
N LYS A 66 -4.30 -2.68 -8.50
CA LYS A 66 -4.07 -2.28 -7.10
C LYS A 66 -4.42 -3.39 -6.11
N ASP A 67 -5.56 -4.03 -6.29
CA ASP A 67 -6.04 -5.07 -5.37
C ASP A 67 -5.16 -6.32 -5.46
N GLN A 68 -4.74 -6.73 -6.65
CA GLN A 68 -3.82 -7.86 -6.82
C GLN A 68 -2.43 -7.57 -6.22
N LEU A 69 -1.86 -6.39 -6.48
CA LEU A 69 -0.56 -6.02 -5.91
C LEU A 69 -0.58 -6.02 -4.38
N ARG A 70 -1.70 -5.60 -3.77
CA ARG A 70 -1.86 -5.63 -2.31
C ARG A 70 -2.06 -7.03 -1.74
N GLN A 71 -2.63 -7.95 -2.52
CA GLN A 71 -2.82 -9.34 -2.12
C GLN A 71 -1.53 -10.13 -2.20
N ASP A 72 -0.75 -9.93 -3.27
CA ASP A 72 0.43 -10.71 -3.55
C ASP A 72 1.67 -10.21 -2.81
N PHE A 73 1.72 -8.91 -2.52
CA PHE A 73 2.88 -8.25 -1.93
C PHE A 73 2.52 -7.41 -0.69
N ASN A 74 3.45 -7.36 0.25
CA ASN A 74 3.32 -6.48 1.42
C ASN A 74 3.72 -5.04 1.06
N VAL A 75 2.89 -4.38 0.26
CA VAL A 75 3.11 -3.03 -0.25
C VAL A 75 1.89 -2.14 -0.05
N SER A 76 2.12 -0.84 0.04
CA SER A 76 1.08 0.18 -0.01
C SER A 76 0.96 0.71 -1.43
N VAL A 77 -0.23 0.71 -2.00
CA VAL A 77 -0.47 1.17 -3.38
C VAL A 77 -1.46 2.32 -3.37
N ALA A 78 -1.10 3.41 -4.04
CA ALA A 78 -1.93 4.60 -4.21
C ALA A 78 -1.97 5.01 -5.69
N GLU A 79 -3.00 5.71 -6.07
CA GLU A 79 -3.14 6.37 -7.38
C GLU A 79 -2.62 7.80 -7.24
N LEU A 80 -1.72 8.22 -8.13
CA LEU A 80 -1.01 9.50 -8.04
C LEU A 80 -1.52 10.55 -9.05
N ASP A 81 -2.50 10.21 -9.87
CA ASP A 81 -2.98 11.09 -10.93
C ASP A 81 -3.63 12.36 -10.36
N GLU A 82 -3.12 13.52 -10.75
CA GLU A 82 -3.74 14.83 -10.49
C GLU A 82 -4.89 15.10 -11.48
N ALA A 83 -4.70 14.73 -12.74
CA ALA A 83 -5.71 14.86 -13.80
C ALA A 83 -6.11 13.48 -14.31
N VAL A 84 -7.39 13.16 -14.20
CA VAL A 84 -7.91 11.85 -14.61
C VAL A 84 -8.08 11.81 -16.13
N THR A 85 -7.17 11.16 -16.82
CA THR A 85 -7.30 10.81 -18.23
C THR A 85 -7.84 9.39 -18.38
N TRP A 86 -8.55 9.10 -19.47
CA TRP A 86 -9.17 7.78 -19.66
C TRP A 86 -8.15 6.69 -20.00
N GLN A 87 -7.07 7.09 -20.66
CA GLN A 87 -6.11 6.20 -21.28
C GLN A 87 -4.81 6.03 -20.50
N SER A 88 -4.66 6.73 -19.37
CA SER A 88 -3.46 6.61 -18.54
C SER A 88 -3.79 6.57 -17.06
N ALA A 89 -2.92 5.92 -16.30
CA ALA A 89 -2.96 5.88 -14.85
C ALA A 89 -1.55 5.79 -14.28
N THR A 90 -1.30 6.55 -13.22
CA THR A 90 -0.03 6.53 -12.49
C THR A 90 -0.25 5.93 -11.11
N LEU A 91 0.45 4.86 -10.80
CA LEU A 91 0.40 4.21 -9.49
C LEU A 91 1.69 4.43 -8.72
N GLY A 92 1.55 4.87 -7.48
CA GLY A 92 2.64 4.90 -6.51
C GLY A 92 2.57 3.69 -5.57
N ILE A 93 3.70 3.04 -5.39
CA ILE A 93 3.85 1.85 -4.54
C ILE A 93 4.96 2.12 -3.54
N ALA A 94 4.68 1.91 -2.27
CA ALA A 94 5.65 2.07 -1.20
C ALA A 94 5.84 0.76 -0.44
N ALA A 95 7.09 0.42 -0.17
CA ALA A 95 7.47 -0.71 0.65
C ALA A 95 8.54 -0.32 1.67
N ILE A 96 8.45 -0.88 2.87
CA ILE A 96 9.38 -0.64 3.95
C ILE A 96 9.98 -1.97 4.42
N SER A 97 11.29 -2.00 4.63
CA SER A 97 11.99 -3.15 5.20
C SER A 97 13.29 -2.72 5.88
N ARG A 98 13.85 -3.60 6.69
CA ARG A 98 15.17 -3.38 7.29
C ARG A 98 16.33 -3.62 6.31
N SER A 99 16.09 -4.44 5.27
CA SER A 99 17.10 -4.82 4.28
C SER A 99 16.82 -4.12 2.94
N ARG A 100 17.82 -3.42 2.42
CA ARG A 100 17.81 -2.83 1.08
C ARG A 100 17.76 -3.90 -0.02
N ASP A 101 18.51 -4.98 0.16
CA ASP A 101 18.56 -6.07 -0.82
C ASP A 101 17.19 -6.73 -0.97
N TYR A 102 16.48 -6.90 0.16
CA TYR A 102 15.11 -7.37 0.14
C TYR A 102 14.17 -6.40 -0.60
N LEU A 103 14.28 -5.09 -0.33
CA LEU A 103 13.46 -4.09 -1.02
C LEU A 103 13.74 -4.04 -2.51
N HIS A 104 15.00 -4.19 -2.90
CA HIS A 104 15.37 -4.25 -4.31
C HIS A 104 14.69 -5.42 -5.03
N GLY A 105 14.84 -6.63 -4.48
CA GLY A 105 14.16 -7.82 -5.02
C GLY A 105 12.64 -7.67 -5.04
N LEU A 106 12.05 -7.10 -3.98
CA LEU A 106 10.61 -6.87 -3.90
C LEU A 106 10.12 -5.92 -4.99
N VAL A 107 10.83 -4.81 -5.23
CA VAL A 107 10.47 -3.82 -6.27
C VAL A 107 10.53 -4.46 -7.66
N GLU A 108 11.56 -5.25 -7.96
CA GLU A 108 11.69 -5.97 -9.23
C GLU A 108 10.55 -6.98 -9.44
N GLU A 109 10.16 -7.71 -8.38
CA GLU A 109 9.06 -8.65 -8.46
C GLU A 109 7.71 -7.96 -8.64
N VAL A 110 7.48 -6.85 -7.93
CA VAL A 110 6.28 -6.02 -8.06
C VAL A 110 6.15 -5.46 -9.47
N GLU A 111 7.24 -4.93 -10.05
CA GLU A 111 7.25 -4.43 -11.43
C GLU A 111 6.93 -5.54 -12.44
N ARG A 112 7.56 -6.69 -12.29
CA ARG A 112 7.32 -7.85 -13.15
C ARG A 112 5.88 -8.35 -13.05
N ALA A 113 5.32 -8.40 -11.84
CA ALA A 113 3.93 -8.76 -11.61
C ALA A 113 2.97 -7.74 -12.21
N ALA A 114 3.21 -6.44 -11.98
CA ALA A 114 2.42 -5.35 -12.55
C ALA A 114 2.38 -5.42 -14.09
N ARG A 115 3.52 -5.68 -14.72
CA ARG A 115 3.62 -5.85 -16.19
C ARG A 115 2.78 -7.03 -16.71
N ARG A 116 2.78 -8.15 -16.01
CA ARG A 116 1.91 -9.30 -16.37
C ARG A 116 0.44 -8.95 -16.22
N MET A 117 0.06 -8.39 -15.06
CA MET A 117 -1.33 -8.03 -14.75
C MET A 117 -1.89 -7.01 -15.72
N THR A 118 -1.12 -5.98 -16.07
CA THR A 118 -1.57 -4.97 -17.05
C THR A 118 -1.78 -5.60 -18.43
N ASN A 119 -0.88 -6.44 -18.89
CA ASN A 119 -1.03 -7.14 -20.17
C ASN A 119 -2.26 -8.05 -20.20
N GLU A 120 -2.55 -8.77 -19.11
CA GLU A 120 -3.74 -9.62 -18.98
C GLU A 120 -5.05 -8.81 -19.01
N LEU A 121 -5.02 -7.57 -18.54
CA LEU A 121 -6.16 -6.66 -18.54
C LEU A 121 -6.27 -5.80 -19.82
N GLY A 122 -5.41 -6.04 -20.82
CA GLY A 122 -5.38 -5.28 -22.06
C GLY A 122 -4.83 -3.85 -21.90
N ALA A 123 -4.00 -3.65 -20.90
CA ALA A 123 -3.28 -2.41 -20.67
C ALA A 123 -1.77 -2.64 -20.82
N GLU A 124 -1.00 -1.58 -20.93
CA GLU A 124 0.44 -1.63 -21.08
C GLU A 124 1.13 -0.83 -19.97
N LEU A 125 2.18 -1.40 -19.39
CA LEU A 125 3.09 -0.67 -18.50
C LEU A 125 4.10 0.09 -19.37
N THR A 126 3.94 1.42 -19.46
CA THR A 126 4.76 2.28 -20.32
C THR A 126 6.07 2.67 -19.68
N ASP A 127 6.05 2.98 -18.39
CA ASP A 127 7.24 3.37 -17.65
C ASP A 127 7.21 2.87 -16.22
N SER A 128 8.39 2.69 -15.64
CA SER A 128 8.58 2.34 -14.23
C SER A 128 9.81 3.04 -13.68
N PHE A 129 9.65 3.73 -12.59
CA PHE A 129 10.74 4.41 -11.88
C PHE A 129 10.67 4.08 -10.40
N TRP A 130 11.81 3.80 -9.78
CA TRP A 130 11.88 3.56 -8.36
C TRP A 130 13.10 4.22 -7.70
N GLU A 131 12.94 4.55 -6.43
CA GLU A 131 13.97 5.17 -5.61
C GLU A 131 13.87 4.74 -4.15
N TYR A 132 14.95 4.91 -3.40
CA TYR A 132 14.92 4.80 -1.94
C TYR A 132 14.75 6.17 -1.32
N LEU A 133 13.75 6.27 -0.42
CA LEU A 133 13.62 7.42 0.46
C LEU A 133 14.41 7.13 1.73
N GLU A 134 15.48 7.89 1.93
CA GLU A 134 16.29 7.85 3.15
C GLU A 134 15.99 9.10 3.99
N SER A 135 15.68 8.90 5.25
CA SER A 135 15.50 9.99 6.21
C SER A 135 16.73 10.17 7.08
#